data_33c6f4910845e69760eb63b2dee39901
#
_entry.id   33c6f4910845e69760eb63b2dee39901
#
_cell.length_a   1.000
_cell.length_b   1.000
_cell.length_c   1.000
_cell.angle_alpha   90.00
_cell.angle_beta   90.00
_cell.angle_gamma   90.00
#
_symmetry.space_group_name_H-M   'P 1'
#
loop_
_entity.id
_entity.type
_entity.pdbx_description
1 polymer ?
#
loop_
_entity_poly.entity_id
_entity_poly.type
_entity_poly.pdbx_seq_one_letter_code
_entity_poly.pdbx_strand_id
1 'polypeptide(L)'
;MKFQMNSDKMKSERAVSISTLLVMVVLLGQKPLTAQMPLNGPDDLLLSTMEKELHRGQSELAKQDPAPYFTSYNVTDGESLVVLSAQGGILTSAHVRHRAADVSMRIGTPALDNTHDKERFSGITSGQLPQRDDPDAIARVLWKLTYEQYRKARQSYTNVKTKTAVRAKDEDDSPDFSQEKPSTYIEKTPLPAFPEQNTWEELARRYSASFRQYPQVEESLVFLYATKSHSYLVSTEGTKIVTADAIFRIMIEAQTRADDGMELMRVETFQFSDPAKVPSEAEVAASVKKMANDLSALRAAPLAEPYSGPALLSGRAAAVFFHEVLGHRVEGQRQRGRDEGQTFTKKVNEKILPEFLSVADDPTLHTLAGTELSGFYRFDDEGMPASRVEVVKDGILKNFLMGRLPVKNFSNSNGHGRAQSGLMPVGRQGNLIVTSSKTMPDVQLRTRFIEEIKKQGKPYGLYFEDIQGGFTLTTRELPQAFQVLPVMVWRVYADGRPDELVRGVDIVGTPLTVLTEIAATGDTTSVFNGICGAESGSVPVSAAAPAMLFSEMEVQKRKYGDTRPPILPPPPGATDDKGGKQ
;
A
#
# COMPACT_ATOMS: atom_id res chain seq x y z
N MET A 1 -23.23 -20.72 24.33
CA MET A 1 -23.70 -20.55 22.97
C MET A 1 -22.46 -20.47 22.09
N LYS A 2 -22.12 -21.56 21.38
CA LYS A 2 -20.88 -21.68 20.57
C LYS A 2 -21.07 -20.93 19.27
N PHE A 3 -20.36 -19.81 19.08
CA PHE A 3 -20.23 -19.18 17.76
C PHE A 3 -19.18 -19.95 16.95
N GLN A 4 -19.67 -20.74 16.04
CA GLN A 4 -18.88 -21.37 14.99
C GLN A 4 -18.74 -20.33 13.87
N MET A 5 -17.63 -19.61 13.85
CA MET A 5 -17.27 -18.73 12.74
C MET A 5 -16.99 -19.59 11.50
N ASN A 6 -17.70 -19.26 10.44
CA ASN A 6 -17.69 -19.99 9.17
C ASN A 6 -16.32 -19.88 8.51
N SER A 7 -15.57 -20.98 8.50
CA SER A 7 -14.18 -21.07 7.97
C SER A 7 -14.09 -20.82 6.46
N ASP A 8 -15.21 -20.84 5.74
CA ASP A 8 -15.23 -20.71 4.28
C ASP A 8 -15.13 -19.25 3.80
N LYS A 9 -15.55 -18.28 4.64
CA LYS A 9 -15.36 -16.86 4.32
C LYS A 9 -13.90 -16.41 4.48
N MET A 10 -13.17 -17.00 5.41
CA MET A 10 -11.74 -16.75 5.59
C MET A 10 -10.86 -17.41 4.53
N LYS A 11 -11.35 -18.45 3.85
CA LYS A 11 -10.62 -19.07 2.71
C LYS A 11 -10.69 -18.23 1.44
N SER A 12 -11.77 -17.45 1.25
CA SER A 12 -11.89 -16.54 0.11
C SER A 12 -11.04 -15.27 0.24
N GLU A 13 -10.74 -14.84 1.46
CA GLU A 13 -9.90 -13.65 1.70
C GLU A 13 -8.39 -13.97 1.71
N ARG A 14 -8.00 -15.23 1.90
CA ARG A 14 -6.59 -15.67 1.77
C ARG A 14 -6.10 -15.82 0.33
N ALA A 15 -7.00 -15.84 -0.65
CA ALA A 15 -6.68 -15.83 -2.07
C ALA A 15 -6.54 -14.41 -2.66
N VAL A 16 -6.48 -13.37 -1.84
CA VAL A 16 -6.13 -11.99 -2.22
C VAL A 16 -4.58 -11.81 -2.24
N SER A 17 -3.87 -12.83 -2.59
CA SER A 17 -2.54 -12.82 -3.16
C SER A 17 -2.68 -12.62 -4.67
N ILE A 18 -1.96 -11.75 -5.26
CA ILE A 18 -1.66 -11.50 -6.70
C ILE A 18 -2.74 -11.90 -7.74
N SER A 19 -3.51 -12.97 -7.53
CA SER A 19 -4.62 -13.40 -8.40
C SER A 19 -5.73 -12.35 -8.55
N THR A 20 -5.96 -11.49 -7.57
CA THR A 20 -7.00 -10.45 -7.64
C THR A 20 -6.55 -9.24 -8.45
N LEU A 21 -5.25 -8.99 -8.57
CA LEU A 21 -4.72 -7.99 -9.50
C LEU A 21 -4.79 -8.49 -10.96
N LEU A 22 -4.82 -9.80 -11.17
CA LEU A 22 -4.83 -10.44 -12.50
C LEU A 22 -6.23 -10.45 -13.16
N VAL A 23 -7.31 -10.38 -12.39
CA VAL A 23 -8.68 -10.53 -12.92
C VAL A 23 -9.19 -9.29 -13.66
N MET A 24 -8.52 -8.14 -13.58
CA MET A 24 -8.94 -6.91 -14.30
C MET A 24 -8.28 -6.73 -15.68
N VAL A 25 -7.46 -7.64 -16.16
CA VAL A 25 -6.73 -7.51 -17.46
C VAL A 25 -7.18 -8.54 -18.50
N VAL A 26 -8.36 -9.14 -18.40
CA VAL A 26 -8.83 -10.04 -19.44
C VAL A 26 -9.84 -9.38 -20.35
N LEU A 27 -9.50 -9.40 -21.65
CA LEU A 27 -10.27 -9.18 -22.88
C LEU A 27 -10.09 -7.82 -23.56
N LEU A 28 -9.26 -7.83 -24.58
CA LEU A 28 -9.59 -7.64 -26.00
C LEU A 28 -8.29 -7.44 -26.77
N GLY A 29 -7.94 -8.41 -27.63
CA GLY A 29 -6.86 -8.27 -28.57
C GLY A 29 -7.12 -7.14 -29.57
N GLN A 30 -6.44 -6.03 -29.42
CA GLN A 30 -6.35 -4.99 -30.43
C GLN A 30 -4.87 -4.74 -30.77
N LYS A 31 -4.61 -4.57 -32.07
CA LYS A 31 -3.28 -4.26 -32.61
C LYS A 31 -2.73 -2.98 -31.96
N PRO A 32 -1.42 -2.86 -31.73
CA PRO A 32 -0.85 -1.66 -31.13
C PRO A 32 -1.05 -0.47 -32.07
N LEU A 33 -1.81 0.51 -31.64
CA LEU A 33 -1.77 1.86 -32.19
C LEU A 33 -0.69 2.61 -31.41
N THR A 34 0.44 2.84 -32.02
CA THR A 34 1.48 3.75 -31.53
C THR A 34 0.97 5.19 -31.67
N ALA A 35 0.16 5.64 -30.74
CA ALA A 35 -0.10 7.05 -30.56
C ALA A 35 0.76 7.55 -29.42
N GLN A 36 1.76 8.39 -29.72
CA GLN A 36 2.46 9.15 -28.69
C GLN A 36 1.43 9.97 -27.92
N MET A 37 1.46 9.87 -26.58
CA MET A 37 0.68 10.78 -25.74
C MET A 37 1.16 12.21 -26.01
N PRO A 38 0.28 13.17 -26.35
CA PRO A 38 0.69 14.54 -26.55
C PRO A 38 1.20 15.14 -25.24
N LEU A 39 2.27 15.91 -25.32
CA LEU A 39 2.78 16.69 -24.21
C LEU A 39 1.72 17.71 -23.79
N ASN A 40 1.43 17.76 -22.50
CA ASN A 40 0.47 18.68 -21.90
C ASN A 40 0.92 20.13 -22.12
N GLY A 41 0.11 20.89 -22.80
CA GLY A 41 0.29 22.32 -23.01
C GLY A 41 -1.01 23.09 -22.70
N PRO A 42 -1.03 24.42 -22.87
CA PRO A 42 -2.27 25.21 -22.70
C PRO A 42 -3.41 24.77 -23.61
N ASP A 43 -3.15 23.96 -24.63
CA ASP A 43 -4.11 23.40 -25.58
C ASP A 43 -4.51 21.94 -25.27
N ASP A 44 -4.32 21.47 -24.02
CA ASP A 44 -4.74 20.12 -23.61
C ASP A 44 -6.23 19.94 -23.77
N LEU A 45 -6.63 19.15 -24.77
CA LEU A 45 -8.01 18.95 -25.18
C LEU A 45 -8.82 18.23 -24.09
N LEU A 46 -8.22 17.27 -23.38
CA LEU A 46 -8.88 16.56 -22.29
C LEU A 46 -9.18 17.50 -21.14
N LEU A 47 -8.18 18.26 -20.67
CA LEU A 47 -8.34 19.24 -19.61
C LEU A 47 -9.40 20.28 -19.94
N SER A 48 -9.32 20.87 -21.15
CA SER A 48 -10.29 21.89 -21.58
C SER A 48 -11.71 21.35 -21.72
N THR A 49 -11.86 20.09 -22.12
CA THR A 49 -13.17 19.42 -22.20
C THR A 49 -13.73 19.14 -20.80
N MET A 50 -12.88 18.70 -19.86
CA MET A 50 -13.28 18.51 -18.46
C MET A 50 -13.78 19.83 -17.84
N GLU A 51 -13.04 20.92 -18.02
CA GLU A 51 -13.43 22.25 -17.48
C GLU A 51 -14.78 22.72 -18.06
N LYS A 52 -14.95 22.61 -19.39
CA LYS A 52 -16.20 23.02 -20.06
C LYS A 52 -17.41 22.21 -19.56
N GLU A 53 -17.25 20.88 -19.45
CA GLU A 53 -18.34 20.00 -19.03
C GLU A 53 -18.66 20.16 -17.53
N LEU A 54 -17.63 20.35 -16.67
CA LEU A 54 -17.82 20.66 -15.26
C LEU A 54 -18.64 21.94 -15.08
N HIS A 55 -18.29 23.01 -15.83
CA HIS A 55 -18.98 24.29 -15.78
C HIS A 55 -20.42 24.20 -16.26
N ARG A 56 -20.64 23.48 -17.38
CA ARG A 56 -21.97 23.21 -17.91
C ARG A 56 -22.82 22.41 -16.93
N GLY A 57 -22.25 21.31 -16.38
CA GLY A 57 -22.92 20.45 -15.40
C GLY A 57 -23.29 21.20 -14.13
N GLN A 58 -22.40 22.03 -13.59
CA GLN A 58 -22.67 22.87 -12.43
C GLN A 58 -23.81 23.88 -12.70
N SER A 59 -23.78 24.56 -13.85
CA SER A 59 -24.83 25.54 -14.21
C SER A 59 -26.23 24.91 -14.31
N GLU A 60 -26.34 23.69 -14.82
CA GLU A 60 -27.62 22.99 -14.91
C GLU A 60 -28.06 22.39 -13.56
N LEU A 61 -27.14 21.84 -12.78
CA LEU A 61 -27.43 21.24 -11.47
C LEU A 61 -27.68 22.29 -10.38
N ALA A 62 -27.21 23.53 -10.54
CA ALA A 62 -27.54 24.64 -9.66
C ALA A 62 -29.03 25.00 -9.68
N LYS A 63 -29.75 24.61 -10.74
CA LYS A 63 -31.23 24.81 -10.90
C LYS A 63 -32.03 23.72 -10.17
N GLN A 64 -31.39 22.70 -9.65
CA GLN A 64 -32.03 21.56 -8.98
C GLN A 64 -32.16 21.79 -7.47
N ASP A 65 -33.09 21.07 -6.83
CA ASP A 65 -33.27 21.02 -5.39
C ASP A 65 -33.19 19.56 -4.92
N PRO A 66 -32.22 19.21 -4.10
CA PRO A 66 -31.06 19.99 -3.65
C PRO A 66 -29.96 20.12 -4.71
N ALA A 67 -29.38 21.31 -4.83
CA ALA A 67 -28.23 21.55 -5.69
C ALA A 67 -26.93 20.99 -5.08
N PRO A 68 -25.97 20.53 -5.88
CA PRO A 68 -24.65 20.19 -5.38
C PRO A 68 -23.86 21.45 -5.05
N TYR A 69 -23.18 21.46 -3.91
CA TYR A 69 -22.28 22.55 -3.52
C TYR A 69 -20.83 22.31 -3.95
N PHE A 70 -20.47 21.06 -4.25
CA PHE A 70 -19.14 20.65 -4.73
C PHE A 70 -19.28 19.57 -5.79
N THR A 71 -18.49 19.70 -6.86
CA THR A 71 -18.29 18.67 -7.88
C THR A 71 -16.83 18.70 -8.34
N SER A 72 -16.23 17.53 -8.53
CA SER A 72 -14.92 17.41 -9.17
C SER A 72 -14.89 16.26 -10.16
N TYR A 73 -14.04 16.41 -11.18
CA TYR A 73 -13.66 15.36 -12.10
C TYR A 73 -12.19 15.02 -11.86
N ASN A 74 -11.92 13.76 -11.63
CA ASN A 74 -10.56 13.20 -11.61
C ASN A 74 -10.45 12.22 -12.78
N VAL A 75 -9.51 12.44 -13.69
CA VAL A 75 -9.30 11.57 -14.86
C VAL A 75 -7.88 11.07 -14.85
N THR A 76 -7.72 9.74 -14.92
CA THR A 76 -6.45 9.09 -15.16
C THR A 76 -6.37 8.64 -16.60
N ASP A 77 -5.40 9.17 -17.37
CA ASP A 77 -5.08 8.75 -18.74
C ASP A 77 -3.70 8.12 -18.75
N GLY A 78 -3.62 6.82 -19.00
CA GLY A 78 -2.38 6.10 -18.85
C GLY A 78 -2.28 4.85 -19.72
N GLU A 79 -1.10 4.27 -19.67
CA GLU A 79 -0.81 2.97 -20.25
C GLU A 79 -0.04 2.09 -19.26
N SER A 80 -0.27 0.79 -19.35
CA SER A 80 0.35 -0.21 -18.49
C SER A 80 0.85 -1.37 -19.33
N LEU A 81 2.05 -1.84 -19.05
CA LEU A 81 2.61 -3.08 -19.59
C LEU A 81 2.79 -4.05 -18.44
N VAL A 82 2.20 -5.22 -18.58
CA VAL A 82 2.29 -6.32 -17.63
C VAL A 82 2.88 -7.52 -18.31
N VAL A 83 3.96 -8.06 -17.76
CA VAL A 83 4.56 -9.32 -18.23
C VAL A 83 4.72 -10.24 -17.02
N LEU A 84 4.09 -11.40 -17.07
CA LEU A 84 4.22 -12.46 -16.06
C LEU A 84 4.92 -13.67 -16.70
N SER A 85 5.94 -14.17 -16.03
CA SER A 85 6.72 -15.31 -16.50
C SER A 85 7.07 -16.27 -15.37
N ALA A 86 7.22 -17.54 -15.73
CA ALA A 86 7.65 -18.61 -14.84
C ALA A 86 8.56 -19.56 -15.60
N GLN A 87 9.65 -20.01 -14.98
CA GLN A 87 10.56 -21.04 -15.52
C GLN A 87 11.01 -20.76 -16.97
N GLY A 88 11.19 -19.48 -17.35
CA GLY A 88 11.58 -19.07 -18.69
C GLY A 88 10.45 -19.04 -19.73
N GLY A 89 9.21 -19.30 -19.32
CA GLY A 89 8.00 -19.18 -20.16
C GLY A 89 7.19 -17.93 -19.82
N ILE A 90 6.61 -17.27 -20.82
CA ILE A 90 5.64 -16.19 -20.58
C ILE A 90 4.27 -16.80 -20.30
N LEU A 91 3.68 -16.42 -19.16
CA LEU A 91 2.32 -16.78 -18.77
C LEU A 91 1.31 -15.75 -19.26
N THR A 92 1.68 -14.47 -19.18
CA THR A 92 0.84 -13.35 -19.62
C THR A 92 1.72 -12.20 -20.09
N SER A 93 1.32 -11.55 -21.16
CA SER A 93 1.90 -10.29 -21.61
C SER A 93 0.78 -9.41 -22.18
N ALA A 94 0.62 -8.22 -21.64
CA ALA A 94 -0.42 -7.31 -22.05
C ALA A 94 0.04 -5.85 -21.93
N HIS A 95 -0.14 -5.11 -23.02
CA HIS A 95 0.03 -3.65 -23.08
C HIS A 95 -1.36 -3.03 -23.22
N VAL A 96 -1.79 -2.26 -22.25
CA VAL A 96 -3.14 -1.70 -22.18
C VAL A 96 -3.08 -0.20 -21.98
N ARG A 97 -3.79 0.55 -22.82
CA ARG A 97 -4.12 1.96 -22.57
C ARG A 97 -5.48 2.04 -21.87
N HIS A 98 -5.58 2.90 -20.90
CA HIS A 98 -6.81 3.16 -20.15
C HIS A 98 -7.01 4.65 -19.94
N ARG A 99 -8.26 5.09 -19.98
CA ARG A 99 -8.64 6.43 -19.59
C ARG A 99 -9.93 6.31 -18.78
N ALA A 100 -9.85 6.62 -17.50
CA ALA A 100 -10.97 6.49 -16.57
C ALA A 100 -11.26 7.83 -15.89
N ALA A 101 -12.54 8.10 -15.65
CA ALA A 101 -12.98 9.27 -14.93
C ALA A 101 -13.70 8.89 -13.65
N ASP A 102 -13.42 9.64 -12.60
CA ASP A 102 -14.10 9.63 -11.32
C ASP A 102 -14.82 10.98 -11.15
N VAL A 103 -16.12 10.93 -10.94
CA VAL A 103 -16.94 12.11 -10.68
C VAL A 103 -17.31 12.11 -9.21
N SER A 104 -16.76 13.05 -8.45
CA SER A 104 -17.13 13.28 -7.05
C SER A 104 -18.16 14.39 -6.95
N MET A 105 -19.17 14.21 -6.08
CA MET A 105 -20.21 15.22 -5.87
C MET A 105 -20.73 15.22 -4.44
N ARG A 106 -20.96 16.44 -3.94
CA ARG A 106 -21.49 16.65 -2.60
C ARG A 106 -22.75 17.51 -2.64
N ILE A 107 -23.79 17.02 -1.98
CA ILE A 107 -25.11 17.64 -1.88
C ILE A 107 -25.44 17.84 -0.40
N GLY A 108 -25.97 19.01 -0.08
CA GLY A 108 -26.25 19.45 1.29
C GLY A 108 -25.40 20.65 1.65
N THR A 109 -24.65 20.55 2.73
CA THR A 109 -23.69 21.58 3.15
C THR A 109 -22.40 20.92 3.62
N PRO A 110 -21.28 21.66 3.69
CA PRO A 110 -20.04 21.10 4.25
C PRO A 110 -20.21 20.50 5.67
N ALA A 111 -21.15 21.02 6.46
CA ALA A 111 -21.46 20.52 7.80
C ALA A 111 -22.19 19.18 7.79
N LEU A 112 -23.05 18.94 6.80
CA LEU A 112 -23.84 17.70 6.68
C LEU A 112 -24.19 17.47 5.20
N ASP A 113 -23.60 16.46 4.61
CA ASP A 113 -23.80 16.14 3.20
C ASP A 113 -24.15 14.67 2.93
N ASN A 114 -24.25 14.30 1.65
CA ASN A 114 -24.59 12.94 1.22
C ASN A 114 -23.57 11.89 1.60
N THR A 115 -22.37 12.25 2.06
CA THR A 115 -21.31 11.31 2.43
C THR A 115 -21.20 11.09 3.94
N HIS A 116 -22.17 11.57 4.71
CA HIS A 116 -22.16 11.45 6.16
C HIS A 116 -22.21 9.98 6.63
N ASP A 117 -21.33 9.62 7.57
CA ASP A 117 -21.28 8.32 8.24
C ASP A 117 -21.25 7.13 7.22
N LYS A 118 -22.23 6.24 7.27
CA LYS A 118 -22.32 5.03 6.42
C LYS A 118 -22.55 5.33 4.93
N GLU A 119 -23.02 6.52 4.59
CA GLU A 119 -23.19 6.95 3.21
C GLU A 119 -21.90 7.48 2.56
N ARG A 120 -20.76 7.42 3.26
CA ARG A 120 -19.47 7.97 2.85
C ARG A 120 -19.08 7.63 1.42
N PHE A 121 -19.27 6.38 0.99
CA PHE A 121 -18.92 5.93 -0.36
C PHE A 121 -19.91 6.31 -1.44
N SER A 122 -20.95 7.08 -1.10
CA SER A 122 -21.90 7.63 -2.08
C SER A 122 -21.35 8.79 -2.89
N GLY A 123 -20.22 9.34 -2.47
CA GLY A 123 -19.65 10.58 -3.02
C GLY A 123 -19.01 10.47 -4.40
N ILE A 124 -18.92 9.27 -5.00
CA ILE A 124 -18.20 9.04 -6.25
C ILE A 124 -18.94 8.10 -7.20
N THR A 125 -18.80 8.34 -8.50
CA THR A 125 -19.18 7.44 -9.60
C THR A 125 -18.08 7.44 -10.64
N SER A 126 -17.74 6.27 -11.16
CA SER A 126 -16.59 6.07 -12.04
C SER A 126 -16.99 5.43 -13.36
N GLY A 127 -16.22 5.70 -14.41
CA GLY A 127 -16.44 5.09 -15.71
C GLY A 127 -15.27 5.29 -16.67
N GLN A 128 -15.24 4.48 -17.74
CA GLN A 128 -14.24 4.59 -18.78
C GLN A 128 -14.56 5.73 -19.73
N LEU A 129 -13.55 6.52 -20.10
CA LEU A 129 -13.62 7.55 -21.12
C LEU A 129 -13.10 7.03 -22.47
N PRO A 130 -13.51 7.66 -23.59
CA PRO A 130 -12.92 7.40 -24.90
C PRO A 130 -11.39 7.58 -24.86
N GLN A 131 -10.67 6.63 -25.43
CA GLN A 131 -9.20 6.67 -25.49
C GLN A 131 -8.67 7.65 -26.55
N ARG A 132 -9.52 8.03 -27.53
CA ARG A 132 -9.21 9.07 -28.51
C ARG A 132 -9.62 10.43 -27.97
N ASP A 133 -8.89 11.45 -28.39
CA ASP A 133 -9.16 12.83 -28.04
C ASP A 133 -10.30 13.36 -28.92
N ASP A 134 -11.52 12.96 -28.55
CA ASP A 134 -12.78 13.42 -29.14
C ASP A 134 -13.55 14.16 -28.02
N PRO A 135 -13.59 15.52 -28.08
CA PRO A 135 -14.20 16.32 -27.03
C PRO A 135 -15.69 16.03 -26.85
N ASP A 136 -16.43 15.77 -27.94
CA ASP A 136 -17.87 15.51 -27.87
C ASP A 136 -18.14 14.14 -27.21
N ALA A 137 -17.35 13.13 -27.55
CA ALA A 137 -17.47 11.80 -26.95
C ALA A 137 -17.07 11.81 -25.47
N ILE A 138 -15.96 12.50 -25.10
CA ILE A 138 -15.51 12.67 -23.72
C ILE A 138 -16.57 13.41 -22.90
N ALA A 139 -17.03 14.56 -23.37
CA ALA A 139 -18.05 15.37 -22.70
C ALA A 139 -19.35 14.59 -22.47
N ARG A 140 -19.77 13.76 -23.44
CA ARG A 140 -20.98 12.95 -23.32
C ARG A 140 -20.87 11.88 -22.24
N VAL A 141 -19.71 11.24 -22.08
CA VAL A 141 -19.49 10.28 -20.99
C VAL A 141 -19.43 10.99 -19.64
N LEU A 142 -18.70 12.10 -19.54
CA LEU A 142 -18.66 12.92 -18.31
C LEU A 142 -20.05 13.40 -17.90
N TRP A 143 -20.87 13.88 -18.85
CA TRP A 143 -22.26 14.24 -18.61
C TRP A 143 -23.06 13.09 -18.00
N LYS A 144 -22.95 11.89 -18.57
CA LYS A 144 -23.66 10.70 -18.06
C LYS A 144 -23.23 10.39 -16.63
N LEU A 145 -21.93 10.32 -16.37
CA LEU A 145 -21.38 10.05 -15.04
C LEU A 145 -21.81 11.11 -14.02
N THR A 146 -21.80 12.39 -14.42
CA THR A 146 -22.26 13.51 -13.58
C THR A 146 -23.73 13.36 -13.20
N TYR A 147 -24.59 12.97 -14.15
CA TYR A 147 -26.01 12.74 -13.87
C TYR A 147 -26.22 11.52 -12.97
N GLU A 148 -25.51 10.43 -13.20
CA GLU A 148 -25.59 9.23 -12.36
C GLU A 148 -25.12 9.55 -10.93
N GLN A 149 -24.04 10.30 -10.79
CA GLN A 149 -23.53 10.73 -9.49
C GLN A 149 -24.50 11.68 -8.77
N TYR A 150 -25.13 12.61 -9.48
CA TYR A 150 -26.15 13.47 -8.90
C TYR A 150 -27.33 12.67 -8.33
N ARG A 151 -27.83 11.70 -9.08
CA ARG A 151 -28.93 10.83 -8.62
C ARG A 151 -28.53 10.05 -7.36
N LYS A 152 -27.34 9.47 -7.35
CA LYS A 152 -26.80 8.71 -6.22
C LYS A 152 -26.64 9.61 -4.99
N ALA A 153 -25.98 10.75 -5.14
CA ALA A 153 -25.76 11.71 -4.05
C ALA A 153 -27.07 12.24 -3.46
N ARG A 154 -28.07 12.57 -4.32
CA ARG A 154 -29.38 13.01 -3.86
C ARG A 154 -30.11 11.96 -3.04
N GLN A 155 -30.07 10.69 -3.48
CA GLN A 155 -30.68 9.59 -2.72
C GLN A 155 -30.00 9.42 -1.37
N SER A 156 -28.66 9.41 -1.33
CA SER A 156 -27.90 9.28 -0.08
C SER A 156 -28.13 10.46 0.85
N TYR A 157 -28.22 11.69 0.33
CA TYR A 157 -28.55 12.86 1.15
C TYR A 157 -29.92 12.74 1.81
N THR A 158 -30.91 12.19 1.10
CA THR A 158 -32.23 11.89 1.69
C THR A 158 -32.11 10.89 2.84
N ASN A 159 -31.31 9.83 2.64
CA ASN A 159 -31.04 8.84 3.68
C ASN A 159 -30.35 9.46 4.91
N VAL A 160 -29.34 10.32 4.69
CA VAL A 160 -28.63 11.06 5.74
C VAL A 160 -29.61 11.91 6.54
N LYS A 161 -30.40 12.74 5.89
CA LYS A 161 -31.40 13.60 6.57
C LYS A 161 -32.37 12.79 7.42
N THR A 162 -32.88 11.69 6.89
CA THR A 162 -33.83 10.84 7.62
C THR A 162 -33.17 10.18 8.84
N LYS A 163 -31.96 9.68 8.69
CA LYS A 163 -31.22 9.04 9.79
C LYS A 163 -30.79 10.02 10.87
N THR A 164 -30.32 11.22 10.48
CA THR A 164 -29.85 12.25 11.42
C THR A 164 -30.99 12.83 12.25
N ALA A 165 -32.20 12.93 11.69
CA ALA A 165 -33.38 13.44 12.40
C ALA A 165 -33.80 12.58 13.62
N VAL A 166 -33.45 11.29 13.64
CA VAL A 166 -33.84 10.32 14.71
C VAL A 166 -32.67 9.83 15.56
N ARG A 167 -31.45 10.30 15.30
CA ARG A 167 -30.24 9.84 16.00
C ARG A 167 -29.85 10.74 17.19
N ALA A 168 -29.25 10.11 18.19
CA ALA A 168 -28.50 10.83 19.21
C ALA A 168 -27.27 11.52 18.57
N LYS A 169 -26.93 12.72 19.10
CA LYS A 169 -25.77 13.48 18.64
C LYS A 169 -24.48 12.66 18.76
N ASP A 170 -23.65 12.72 17.75
CA ASP A 170 -22.35 12.05 17.75
C ASP A 170 -21.35 12.74 18.69
N GLU A 171 -20.34 11.99 19.16
CA GLU A 171 -19.23 12.57 19.95
C GLU A 171 -18.37 13.51 19.12
N ASP A 172 -18.28 13.28 17.81
CA ASP A 172 -17.59 14.13 16.84
C ASP A 172 -18.63 14.78 15.91
N ASP A 173 -18.79 16.08 16.05
CA ASP A 173 -19.68 16.94 15.26
C ASP A 173 -18.95 17.74 14.19
N SER A 174 -17.75 17.30 13.82
CA SER A 174 -16.96 17.90 12.72
C SER A 174 -17.74 17.86 11.39
N PRO A 175 -17.53 18.84 10.51
CA PRO A 175 -18.12 18.86 9.17
C PRO A 175 -17.79 17.61 8.36
N ASP A 176 -18.58 17.31 7.33
CA ASP A 176 -18.33 16.18 6.42
C ASP A 176 -17.28 16.51 5.35
N PHE A 177 -17.00 17.82 5.14
CA PHE A 177 -16.03 18.26 4.15
C PHE A 177 -15.33 19.54 4.58
N SER A 178 -14.01 19.58 4.43
CA SER A 178 -13.21 20.78 4.69
C SER A 178 -13.30 21.77 3.54
N GLN A 179 -13.26 23.06 3.87
CA GLN A 179 -13.14 24.13 2.88
C GLN A 179 -11.65 24.46 2.70
N GLU A 180 -11.16 24.22 1.50
CA GLU A 180 -9.76 24.37 1.17
C GLU A 180 -9.55 25.39 0.05
N LYS A 181 -8.34 25.92 -0.03
CA LYS A 181 -7.96 26.80 -1.15
C LYS A 181 -7.72 25.96 -2.41
N PRO A 182 -8.24 26.38 -3.57
CA PRO A 182 -7.99 25.67 -4.82
C PRO A 182 -6.51 25.74 -5.19
N SER A 183 -6.01 24.66 -5.80
CA SER A 183 -4.66 24.54 -6.31
C SER A 183 -4.63 24.58 -7.82
N THR A 184 -3.60 25.18 -8.41
CA THR A 184 -3.35 25.16 -9.86
C THR A 184 -1.94 24.65 -10.11
N TYR A 185 -1.85 23.57 -10.89
CA TYR A 185 -0.56 22.97 -11.26
C TYR A 185 -0.68 22.21 -12.58
N ILE A 186 0.28 22.40 -13.48
CA ILE A 186 0.38 21.64 -14.72
C ILE A 186 1.81 21.08 -14.81
N GLU A 187 1.94 19.76 -14.78
CA GLU A 187 3.22 19.09 -14.95
C GLU A 187 3.78 19.36 -16.35
N LYS A 188 5.06 19.75 -16.39
CA LYS A 188 5.77 20.05 -17.64
C LYS A 188 6.87 19.05 -17.93
N THR A 189 7.23 18.21 -16.96
CA THR A 189 8.28 17.23 -17.12
C THR A 189 7.78 16.08 -18.01
N PRO A 190 8.44 15.78 -19.11
CA PRO A 190 8.07 14.64 -19.95
C PRO A 190 8.20 13.33 -19.17
N LEU A 191 7.25 12.44 -19.36
CA LEU A 191 7.36 11.08 -18.84
C LEU A 191 8.48 10.32 -19.59
N PRO A 192 9.17 9.40 -18.91
CA PRO A 192 10.19 8.57 -19.53
C PRO A 192 9.61 7.73 -20.68
N ALA A 193 10.49 7.27 -21.57
CA ALA A 193 10.09 6.35 -22.63
C ALA A 193 9.48 5.09 -22.04
N PHE A 194 8.39 4.62 -22.65
CA PHE A 194 7.76 3.38 -22.23
C PHE A 194 8.55 2.19 -22.80
N PRO A 195 8.76 1.12 -22.03
CA PRO A 195 9.54 -0.02 -22.50
C PRO A 195 8.82 -0.75 -23.63
N GLU A 196 9.60 -1.22 -24.61
CA GLU A 196 9.09 -2.08 -25.67
C GLU A 196 8.67 -3.44 -25.10
N GLN A 197 7.46 -3.89 -25.45
CA GLN A 197 6.88 -5.13 -24.91
C GLN A 197 7.77 -6.35 -25.14
N ASN A 198 8.28 -6.53 -26.36
CA ASN A 198 9.15 -7.68 -26.69
C ASN A 198 10.43 -7.70 -25.84
N THR A 199 11.05 -6.52 -25.63
CA THR A 199 12.24 -6.40 -24.79
C THR A 199 11.97 -6.84 -23.36
N TRP A 200 10.81 -6.44 -22.81
CA TRP A 200 10.41 -6.82 -21.46
C TRP A 200 10.00 -8.29 -21.35
N GLU A 201 9.39 -8.86 -22.39
CA GLU A 201 9.13 -10.30 -22.44
C GLU A 201 10.43 -11.12 -22.42
N GLU A 202 11.42 -10.74 -23.22
CA GLU A 202 12.73 -11.39 -23.22
C GLU A 202 13.43 -11.29 -21.87
N LEU A 203 13.37 -10.11 -21.23
CA LEU A 203 13.91 -9.88 -19.90
C LEU A 203 13.23 -10.80 -18.87
N ALA A 204 11.89 -10.86 -18.89
CA ALA A 204 11.10 -11.72 -18.00
C ALA A 204 11.44 -13.21 -18.20
N ARG A 205 11.62 -13.66 -19.44
CA ARG A 205 12.06 -15.04 -19.76
C ARG A 205 13.43 -15.35 -19.12
N ARG A 206 14.41 -14.46 -19.30
CA ARG A 206 15.75 -14.65 -18.73
C ARG A 206 15.73 -14.67 -17.22
N TYR A 207 15.02 -13.74 -16.58
CA TYR A 207 14.92 -13.67 -15.12
C TYR A 207 14.24 -14.91 -14.54
N SER A 208 13.11 -15.33 -15.10
CA SER A 208 12.38 -16.49 -14.58
C SER A 208 13.09 -17.82 -14.86
N ALA A 209 13.90 -17.90 -15.94
CA ALA A 209 14.71 -19.08 -16.23
C ALA A 209 15.76 -19.36 -15.15
N SER A 210 16.19 -18.36 -14.38
CA SER A 210 17.15 -18.52 -13.28
C SER A 210 16.65 -19.50 -12.21
N PHE A 211 15.34 -19.73 -12.10
CA PHE A 211 14.80 -20.69 -11.12
C PHE A 211 14.96 -22.16 -11.53
N ARG A 212 15.24 -22.46 -12.78
CA ARG A 212 15.40 -23.84 -13.28
C ARG A 212 16.49 -24.64 -12.57
N GLN A 213 17.49 -23.96 -12.00
CA GLN A 213 18.58 -24.59 -11.25
C GLN A 213 18.23 -24.88 -9.79
N TYR A 214 17.01 -24.52 -9.33
CA TYR A 214 16.57 -24.68 -7.94
C TYR A 214 15.32 -25.55 -7.83
N PRO A 215 15.43 -26.88 -7.99
CA PRO A 215 14.28 -27.79 -8.03
C PRO A 215 13.47 -27.83 -6.73
N GLN A 216 14.03 -27.34 -5.61
CA GLN A 216 13.33 -27.20 -4.33
C GLN A 216 12.33 -26.04 -4.31
N VAL A 217 12.39 -25.11 -5.27
CA VAL A 217 11.39 -24.06 -5.46
C VAL A 217 10.23 -24.65 -6.26
N GLU A 218 9.09 -24.83 -5.61
CA GLU A 218 7.91 -25.47 -6.22
C GLU A 218 7.24 -24.52 -7.22
N GLU A 219 7.13 -23.25 -6.87
CA GLU A 219 6.54 -22.21 -7.71
C GLU A 219 7.45 -20.98 -7.73
N SER A 220 7.56 -20.36 -8.90
CA SER A 220 8.25 -19.10 -9.04
C SER A 220 7.59 -18.24 -10.10
N LEU A 221 7.49 -16.94 -9.82
CA LEU A 221 6.94 -15.95 -10.73
C LEU A 221 7.89 -14.77 -10.84
N VAL A 222 8.02 -14.25 -12.04
CA VAL A 222 8.64 -12.96 -12.30
C VAL A 222 7.59 -12.07 -12.96
N PHE A 223 7.25 -11.01 -12.28
CA PHE A 223 6.24 -10.04 -12.68
C PHE A 223 6.92 -8.71 -13.00
N LEU A 224 6.87 -8.31 -14.27
CA LEU A 224 7.32 -7.01 -14.72
C LEU A 224 6.10 -6.12 -14.95
N TYR A 225 6.10 -4.97 -14.33
CA TYR A 225 5.04 -3.98 -14.42
C TYR A 225 5.60 -2.61 -14.73
N ALA A 226 5.14 -2.03 -15.82
CA ALA A 226 5.39 -0.63 -16.15
C ALA A 226 4.07 0.10 -16.26
N THR A 227 4.00 1.29 -15.71
CA THR A 227 2.89 2.22 -15.93
C THR A 227 3.41 3.62 -16.10
N LYS A 228 2.76 4.39 -16.96
CA LYS A 228 2.86 5.84 -16.99
C LYS A 228 1.48 6.44 -17.17
N SER A 229 1.22 7.52 -16.49
CA SER A 229 -0.08 8.16 -16.53
C SER A 229 0.01 9.66 -16.29
N HIS A 230 -0.99 10.38 -16.82
CA HIS A 230 -1.33 11.72 -16.41
C HIS A 230 -2.62 11.65 -15.59
N SER A 231 -2.61 12.33 -14.46
CA SER A 231 -3.79 12.51 -13.61
C SER A 231 -4.25 13.95 -13.69
N TYR A 232 -5.52 14.12 -14.06
CA TYR A 232 -6.19 15.42 -14.24
C TYR A 232 -7.22 15.59 -13.14
N LEU A 233 -7.22 16.71 -12.46
CA LEU A 233 -8.23 17.05 -11.47
C LEU A 233 -8.73 18.48 -11.69
N VAL A 234 -10.05 18.61 -11.85
CA VAL A 234 -10.74 19.90 -11.89
C VAL A 234 -11.90 19.90 -10.91
N SER A 235 -12.15 21.00 -10.22
CA SER A 235 -13.26 21.13 -9.28
C SER A 235 -14.02 22.45 -9.39
N THR A 236 -15.24 22.46 -8.89
CA THR A 236 -16.08 23.66 -8.81
C THR A 236 -15.56 24.72 -7.86
N GLU A 237 -14.59 24.38 -7.00
CA GLU A 237 -13.86 25.35 -6.17
C GLU A 237 -12.76 26.08 -6.93
N GLY A 238 -12.42 25.64 -8.16
CA GLY A 238 -11.38 26.24 -9.00
C GLY A 238 -10.05 25.48 -9.01
N THR A 239 -9.98 24.31 -8.40
CA THR A 239 -8.80 23.44 -8.51
C THR A 239 -8.60 22.99 -9.95
N LYS A 240 -7.35 23.08 -10.43
CA LYS A 240 -6.93 22.66 -11.77
C LYS A 240 -5.52 22.07 -11.70
N ILE A 241 -5.43 20.75 -11.68
CA ILE A 241 -4.18 20.03 -11.50
C ILE A 241 -3.99 19.01 -12.61
N VAL A 242 -2.79 18.96 -13.17
CA VAL A 242 -2.31 17.86 -14.01
C VAL A 242 -0.98 17.41 -13.44
N THR A 243 -0.91 16.16 -13.02
CA THR A 243 0.33 15.50 -12.62
C THR A 243 0.68 14.38 -13.57
N ALA A 244 1.93 13.95 -13.56
CA ALA A 244 2.40 12.85 -14.37
C ALA A 244 3.25 11.92 -13.50
N ASP A 245 3.09 10.62 -13.68
CA ASP A 245 3.83 9.61 -12.95
C ASP A 245 4.21 8.44 -13.84
N ALA A 246 5.38 7.82 -13.55
CA ALA A 246 5.84 6.61 -14.18
C ALA A 246 6.48 5.70 -13.14
N ILE A 247 6.01 4.46 -13.10
CA ILE A 247 6.51 3.44 -12.19
C ILE A 247 6.91 2.22 -12.99
N PHE A 248 8.13 1.75 -12.77
CA PHE A 248 8.63 0.48 -13.27
C PHE A 248 8.93 -0.42 -12.08
N ARG A 249 8.39 -1.62 -12.10
CA ARG A 249 8.53 -2.58 -11.00
C ARG A 249 8.82 -3.97 -11.54
N ILE A 250 9.78 -4.62 -10.92
CA ILE A 250 10.05 -6.03 -11.11
C ILE A 250 9.86 -6.70 -9.76
N MET A 251 8.93 -7.64 -9.70
CA MET A 251 8.68 -8.44 -8.52
C MET A 251 9.02 -9.89 -8.84
N ILE A 252 9.79 -10.51 -7.97
CA ILE A 252 10.22 -11.90 -8.07
C ILE A 252 9.64 -12.61 -6.85
N GLU A 253 8.89 -13.65 -7.09
CA GLU A 253 8.28 -14.49 -6.05
C GLU A 253 8.78 -15.92 -6.21
N ALA A 254 9.06 -16.56 -5.08
CA ALA A 254 9.42 -17.96 -5.03
C ALA A 254 8.76 -18.61 -3.81
N GLN A 255 8.22 -19.81 -4.02
CA GLN A 255 7.50 -20.56 -2.99
C GLN A 255 7.99 -22.00 -2.92
N THR A 256 7.92 -22.55 -1.73
CA THR A 256 8.10 -23.98 -1.45
C THR A 256 7.25 -24.37 -0.25
N ARG A 257 7.22 -25.64 0.07
CA ARG A 257 6.47 -26.17 1.20
C ARG A 257 7.36 -27.01 2.11
N ALA A 258 7.25 -26.79 3.41
CA ALA A 258 7.92 -27.63 4.40
C ALA A 258 7.21 -28.99 4.53
N ASP A 259 7.90 -29.98 5.06
CA ASP A 259 7.38 -31.37 5.18
C ASP A 259 6.14 -31.46 6.08
N ASP A 260 5.93 -30.50 6.98
CA ASP A 260 4.73 -30.39 7.81
C ASP A 260 3.56 -29.67 7.11
N GLY A 261 3.73 -29.23 5.86
CA GLY A 261 2.72 -28.57 5.05
C GLY A 261 2.72 -27.04 5.12
N MET A 262 3.65 -26.42 5.86
CA MET A 262 3.74 -24.97 5.91
C MET A 262 4.23 -24.40 4.58
N GLU A 263 3.45 -23.48 4.00
CA GLU A 263 3.87 -22.71 2.83
C GLU A 263 4.93 -21.68 3.23
N LEU A 264 6.00 -21.64 2.44
CA LEU A 264 7.15 -20.77 2.62
C LEU A 264 7.33 -19.96 1.37
N MET A 265 7.41 -18.63 1.51
CA MET A 265 7.48 -17.71 0.39
C MET A 265 8.57 -16.67 0.62
N ARG A 266 9.23 -16.28 -0.48
CA ARG A 266 10.13 -15.14 -0.55
C ARG A 266 9.71 -14.24 -1.70
N VAL A 267 9.78 -12.93 -1.46
CA VAL A 267 9.50 -11.92 -2.49
C VAL A 267 10.65 -10.91 -2.49
N GLU A 268 11.11 -10.58 -3.67
CA GLU A 268 12.05 -9.49 -3.91
C GLU A 268 11.42 -8.50 -4.89
N THR A 269 11.60 -7.20 -4.64
CA THR A 269 11.01 -6.16 -5.47
C THR A 269 12.04 -5.09 -5.81
N PHE A 270 12.20 -4.84 -7.11
CA PHE A 270 12.95 -3.72 -7.64
C PHE A 270 11.95 -2.68 -8.17
N GLN A 271 12.06 -1.44 -7.72
CA GLN A 271 11.22 -0.36 -8.21
C GLN A 271 12.08 0.84 -8.58
N PHE A 272 11.77 1.46 -9.69
CA PHE A 272 12.49 2.61 -10.23
C PHE A 272 11.55 3.49 -11.05
N SER A 273 11.87 4.76 -11.17
CA SER A 273 11.16 5.74 -12.00
C SER A 273 11.78 5.93 -13.40
N ASP A 274 13.02 5.46 -13.58
CA ASP A 274 13.78 5.54 -14.82
C ASP A 274 14.03 4.14 -15.39
N PRO A 275 13.57 3.83 -16.64
CA PRO A 275 13.80 2.53 -17.26
C PRO A 275 15.28 2.14 -17.42
N ALA A 276 16.20 3.12 -17.41
CA ALA A 276 17.63 2.84 -17.44
C ALA A 276 18.16 2.18 -16.14
N LYS A 277 17.37 2.20 -15.06
CA LYS A 277 17.69 1.57 -13.76
C LYS A 277 17.18 0.14 -13.63
N VAL A 278 16.81 -0.50 -14.74
CA VAL A 278 16.46 -1.92 -14.76
C VAL A 278 17.62 -2.73 -14.15
N PRO A 279 17.39 -3.59 -13.15
CA PRO A 279 18.45 -4.39 -12.54
C PRO A 279 19.11 -5.31 -13.60
N SER A 280 20.40 -5.48 -13.46
CA SER A 280 21.15 -6.39 -14.32
C SER A 280 20.75 -7.85 -14.09
N GLU A 281 21.00 -8.72 -15.05
CA GLU A 281 20.78 -10.16 -14.89
C GLU A 281 21.58 -10.74 -13.71
N ALA A 282 22.78 -10.22 -13.43
CA ALA A 282 23.59 -10.66 -12.32
C ALA A 282 22.96 -10.28 -10.96
N GLU A 283 22.39 -9.10 -10.82
CA GLU A 283 21.68 -8.68 -9.61
C GLU A 283 20.44 -9.53 -9.38
N VAL A 284 19.64 -9.76 -10.44
CA VAL A 284 18.46 -10.62 -10.33
C VAL A 284 18.85 -12.07 -10.02
N ALA A 285 19.87 -12.61 -10.66
CA ALA A 285 20.36 -13.96 -10.38
C ALA A 285 20.89 -14.10 -8.94
N ALA A 286 21.54 -13.07 -8.39
CA ALA A 286 21.97 -13.04 -6.99
C ALA A 286 20.76 -13.05 -6.02
N SER A 287 19.72 -12.26 -6.32
CA SER A 287 18.47 -12.26 -5.56
C SER A 287 17.76 -13.61 -5.62
N VAL A 288 17.63 -14.21 -6.80
CA VAL A 288 17.04 -15.54 -6.99
C VAL A 288 17.80 -16.60 -6.20
N LYS A 289 19.15 -16.58 -6.24
CA LYS A 289 19.99 -17.47 -5.47
C LYS A 289 19.76 -17.31 -3.96
N LYS A 290 19.71 -16.05 -3.48
CA LYS A 290 19.43 -15.76 -2.06
C LYS A 290 18.06 -16.31 -1.68
N MET A 291 17.01 -16.02 -2.44
CA MET A 291 15.65 -16.49 -2.18
C MET A 291 15.57 -18.02 -2.12
N ALA A 292 16.20 -18.72 -3.07
CA ALA A 292 16.22 -20.19 -3.09
C ALA A 292 16.96 -20.78 -1.89
N ASN A 293 18.07 -20.17 -1.46
CA ASN A 293 18.80 -20.56 -0.25
C ASN A 293 17.98 -20.31 1.01
N ASP A 294 17.33 -19.14 1.12
CA ASP A 294 16.44 -18.80 2.24
C ASP A 294 15.31 -19.81 2.35
N LEU A 295 14.66 -20.16 1.24
CA LEU A 295 13.56 -21.15 1.20
C LEU A 295 14.06 -22.54 1.62
N SER A 296 15.24 -22.95 1.17
CA SER A 296 15.84 -24.24 1.58
C SER A 296 16.13 -24.25 3.09
N ALA A 297 16.68 -23.16 3.62
CA ALA A 297 16.97 -23.03 5.04
C ALA A 297 15.66 -23.01 5.87
N LEU A 298 14.66 -22.27 5.43
CA LEU A 298 13.34 -22.22 6.08
C LEU A 298 12.64 -23.58 6.08
N ARG A 299 12.76 -24.34 4.99
CA ARG A 299 12.20 -25.69 4.90
C ARG A 299 12.78 -26.63 5.97
N ALA A 300 14.07 -26.52 6.23
CA ALA A 300 14.78 -27.30 7.25
C ALA A 300 14.64 -26.74 8.68
N ALA A 301 14.25 -25.46 8.81
CA ALA A 301 14.17 -24.79 10.10
C ALA A 301 13.09 -25.37 11.01
N PRO A 302 13.34 -25.49 12.33
CA PRO A 302 12.33 -25.92 13.28
C PRO A 302 11.19 -24.89 13.40
N LEU A 303 10.01 -25.39 13.79
CA LEU A 303 8.91 -24.52 14.19
C LEU A 303 9.28 -23.78 15.47
N ALA A 304 9.00 -22.48 15.49
CA ALA A 304 9.11 -21.72 16.72
C ALA A 304 7.89 -21.94 17.62
N GLU A 305 8.14 -21.93 18.93
CA GLU A 305 7.09 -21.93 19.93
C GLU A 305 6.63 -20.49 20.25
N PRO A 306 5.42 -20.32 20.83
CA PRO A 306 5.00 -19.03 21.36
C PRO A 306 6.06 -18.45 22.29
N TYR A 307 6.29 -17.14 22.17
CA TYR A 307 7.37 -16.48 22.90
C TYR A 307 6.93 -15.09 23.35
N SER A 308 7.36 -14.70 24.54
CA SER A 308 7.33 -13.32 25.03
C SER A 308 8.69 -12.98 25.62
N GLY A 309 9.27 -11.88 25.19
CA GLY A 309 10.57 -11.42 25.67
C GLY A 309 11.30 -10.51 24.68
N PRO A 310 12.62 -10.30 24.87
CA PRO A 310 13.41 -9.39 24.05
C PRO A 310 13.37 -9.75 22.56
N ALA A 311 13.18 -8.72 21.73
CA ALA A 311 13.16 -8.86 20.29
C ALA A 311 13.95 -7.74 19.60
N LEU A 312 14.63 -8.08 18.51
CA LEU A 312 15.33 -7.13 17.65
C LEU A 312 14.70 -7.19 16.26
N LEU A 313 14.25 -6.05 15.73
CA LEU A 313 13.80 -5.89 14.36
C LEU A 313 14.89 -5.22 13.54
N SER A 314 15.19 -5.74 12.34
CA SER A 314 15.99 -5.00 11.36
C SER A 314 15.30 -3.68 10.99
N GLY A 315 16.00 -2.74 10.36
CA GLY A 315 15.38 -1.48 9.95
C GLY A 315 14.21 -1.68 8.98
N ARG A 316 14.32 -2.63 8.04
CA ARG A 316 13.24 -2.98 7.11
C ARG A 316 12.04 -3.60 7.85
N ALA A 317 12.30 -4.51 8.78
CA ALA A 317 11.25 -5.13 9.60
C ALA A 317 10.55 -4.10 10.49
N ALA A 318 11.30 -3.19 11.10
CA ALA A 318 10.77 -2.08 11.91
C ALA A 318 9.91 -1.12 11.07
N ALA A 319 10.32 -0.84 9.83
CA ALA A 319 9.55 0.01 8.92
C ALA A 319 8.17 -0.58 8.62
N VAL A 320 8.09 -1.87 8.25
CA VAL A 320 6.83 -2.58 8.03
C VAL A 320 6.00 -2.65 9.33
N PHE A 321 6.65 -2.93 10.45
CA PHE A 321 5.99 -2.95 11.76
C PHE A 321 5.30 -1.61 12.07
N PHE A 322 5.99 -0.48 11.89
CA PHE A 322 5.39 0.84 12.12
C PHE A 322 4.27 1.17 11.15
N HIS A 323 4.40 0.77 9.88
CA HIS A 323 3.33 0.92 8.88
C HIS A 323 2.03 0.26 9.37
N GLU A 324 2.10 -0.97 9.88
CA GLU A 324 0.94 -1.74 10.33
C GLU A 324 0.43 -1.31 11.71
N VAL A 325 1.33 -1.11 12.67
CA VAL A 325 0.96 -0.92 14.07
C VAL A 325 0.53 0.52 14.35
N LEU A 326 1.21 1.50 13.76
CA LEU A 326 0.94 2.92 13.94
C LEU A 326 0.24 3.53 12.71
N GLY A 327 0.82 3.36 11.53
CA GLY A 327 0.48 4.09 10.33
C GLY A 327 -1.01 4.05 10.00
N HIS A 328 -1.62 2.87 9.90
CA HIS A 328 -3.06 2.74 9.66
C HIS A 328 -3.93 3.33 10.75
N ARG A 329 -3.45 3.42 11.99
CA ARG A 329 -4.25 3.94 13.11
C ARG A 329 -4.19 5.45 13.25
N VAL A 330 -3.26 6.10 12.56
CA VAL A 330 -3.17 7.57 12.50
C VAL A 330 -3.78 8.15 11.22
N GLU A 331 -4.41 7.32 10.38
CA GLU A 331 -5.26 7.76 9.29
C GLU A 331 -6.50 8.48 9.85
N GLY A 332 -6.78 9.70 9.38
CA GLY A 332 -7.74 10.62 10.02
C GLY A 332 -9.16 10.07 10.10
N GLN A 333 -9.66 9.45 9.04
CA GLN A 333 -11.02 8.88 9.01
C GLN A 333 -11.29 7.86 10.11
N ARG A 334 -10.26 7.17 10.59
CA ARG A 334 -10.39 6.16 11.66
C ARG A 334 -10.63 6.78 13.02
N GLN A 335 -10.48 8.10 13.15
CA GLN A 335 -10.72 8.81 14.40
C GLN A 335 -12.19 9.19 14.57
N ARG A 336 -13.00 9.19 13.48
CA ARG A 336 -14.39 9.64 13.48
C ARG A 336 -15.41 8.51 13.32
N GLY A 337 -15.08 7.47 12.54
CA GLY A 337 -16.02 6.40 12.22
C GLY A 337 -16.53 5.65 13.46
N ARG A 338 -17.85 5.44 13.57
CA ARG A 338 -18.46 4.67 14.69
C ARG A 338 -18.03 3.21 14.70
N ASP A 339 -17.77 2.66 13.52
CA ASP A 339 -17.35 1.28 13.34
C ASP A 339 -15.82 1.14 13.48
N GLU A 340 -15.09 2.26 13.65
CA GLU A 340 -13.64 2.31 13.81
C GLU A 340 -13.22 2.20 15.29
N GLY A 341 -12.04 1.60 15.50
CA GLY A 341 -11.54 1.35 16.85
C GLY A 341 -11.07 2.58 17.61
N GLN A 342 -10.78 3.68 16.91
CA GLN A 342 -10.39 4.98 17.48
C GLN A 342 -9.24 4.87 18.50
N THR A 343 -8.23 4.03 18.22
CA THR A 343 -7.14 3.69 19.16
C THR A 343 -6.43 4.93 19.70
N PHE A 344 -6.19 5.93 18.83
CA PHE A 344 -5.42 7.12 19.16
C PHE A 344 -6.24 8.41 19.26
N THR A 345 -7.56 8.37 19.07
CA THR A 345 -8.42 9.57 19.06
C THR A 345 -8.28 10.40 20.33
N LYS A 346 -8.19 9.75 21.50
CA LYS A 346 -8.03 10.40 22.81
C LYS A 346 -6.58 10.54 23.24
N LYS A 347 -5.61 10.26 22.35
CA LYS A 347 -4.16 10.27 22.67
C LYS A 347 -3.41 11.46 22.09
N VAL A 348 -4.10 12.40 21.46
CA VAL A 348 -3.48 13.62 20.95
C VAL A 348 -2.88 14.42 22.10
N ASN A 349 -1.61 14.81 21.95
CA ASN A 349 -0.75 15.41 22.97
C ASN A 349 -0.36 14.51 24.15
N GLU A 350 -0.65 13.20 24.05
CA GLU A 350 -0.17 12.21 25.00
C GLU A 350 1.05 11.45 24.44
N LYS A 351 1.83 10.88 25.36
CA LYS A 351 2.98 10.03 25.03
C LYS A 351 2.48 8.67 24.56
N ILE A 352 2.87 8.27 23.35
CA ILE A 352 2.55 6.97 22.75
C ILE A 352 3.80 6.18 22.33
N LEU A 353 4.95 6.83 22.28
CA LEU A 353 6.27 6.26 21.96
C LEU A 353 7.29 6.69 23.02
N PRO A 354 8.45 6.02 23.11
CA PRO A 354 9.61 6.57 23.83
C PRO A 354 9.99 7.96 23.31
N GLU A 355 10.45 8.83 24.20
CA GLU A 355 10.76 10.23 23.93
C GLU A 355 11.82 10.43 22.83
N PHE A 356 12.71 9.46 22.65
CA PHE A 356 13.74 9.51 21.61
C PHE A 356 13.23 9.20 20.20
N LEU A 357 11.95 8.86 20.03
CA LEU A 357 11.34 8.52 18.74
C LEU A 357 10.42 9.62 18.23
N SER A 358 10.55 9.92 16.95
CA SER A 358 9.63 10.78 16.22
C SER A 358 9.20 10.08 14.92
N VAL A 359 7.96 10.32 14.50
CA VAL A 359 7.39 9.74 13.28
C VAL A 359 6.77 10.85 12.44
N ALA A 360 7.17 10.93 11.19
CA ALA A 360 6.56 11.81 10.21
C ALA A 360 6.08 11.01 9.00
N ASP A 361 5.04 11.51 8.32
CA ASP A 361 4.74 11.10 6.96
C ASP A 361 5.11 12.25 6.02
N ASP A 362 5.98 11.97 5.04
CA ASP A 362 6.51 13.00 4.15
C ASP A 362 6.43 12.58 2.68
N PRO A 363 5.27 12.73 2.04
CA PRO A 363 5.09 12.40 0.64
C PRO A 363 5.85 13.33 -0.33
N THR A 364 6.51 14.39 0.17
CA THR A 364 7.30 15.31 -0.68
C THR A 364 8.71 14.78 -0.98
N LEU A 365 9.16 13.75 -0.28
CA LEU A 365 10.48 13.17 -0.46
C LEU A 365 10.49 12.14 -1.59
N HIS A 366 11.42 12.31 -2.53
CA HIS A 366 11.67 11.38 -3.63
C HIS A 366 12.60 10.22 -3.26
N THR A 367 13.56 10.48 -2.38
CA THR A 367 14.60 9.53 -2.02
C THR A 367 14.92 9.61 -0.53
N LEU A 368 15.24 8.48 0.07
CA LEU A 368 15.74 8.40 1.44
C LEU A 368 16.77 7.25 1.53
N ALA A 369 17.90 7.50 2.20
CA ALA A 369 18.98 6.52 2.35
C ALA A 369 19.40 5.86 1.02
N GLY A 370 19.43 6.62 -0.08
CA GLY A 370 19.80 6.12 -1.42
C GLY A 370 18.70 5.34 -2.17
N THR A 371 17.51 5.18 -1.57
CA THR A 371 16.38 4.44 -2.17
C THR A 371 15.30 5.40 -2.66
N GLU A 372 14.78 5.18 -3.88
CA GLU A 372 13.60 5.91 -4.38
C GLU A 372 12.37 5.50 -3.57
N LEU A 373 11.52 6.49 -3.22
CA LEU A 373 10.34 6.26 -2.39
C LEU A 373 9.08 6.12 -3.25
N SER A 374 8.32 5.07 -3.00
CA SER A 374 7.04 4.78 -3.69
C SER A 374 5.90 5.69 -3.27
N GLY A 375 5.96 6.25 -2.08
CA GLY A 375 4.91 7.09 -1.51
C GLY A 375 5.05 8.57 -1.86
N PHE A 376 5.92 8.94 -2.80
CA PHE A 376 6.04 10.32 -3.29
C PHE A 376 4.85 10.73 -4.13
N TYR A 377 4.31 11.93 -3.90
CA TYR A 377 3.37 12.63 -4.77
C TYR A 377 3.43 14.14 -4.51
N ARG A 378 2.95 14.96 -5.47
CA ARG A 378 2.90 16.42 -5.35
C ARG A 378 1.58 16.92 -4.78
N PHE A 379 0.50 16.29 -5.16
CA PHE A 379 -0.87 16.55 -4.72
C PHE A 379 -1.53 15.21 -4.39
N ASP A 380 -2.37 15.22 -3.38
CA ASP A 380 -3.22 14.07 -3.08
C ASP A 380 -4.39 13.96 -4.07
N ASP A 381 -5.18 12.88 -3.98
CA ASP A 381 -6.28 12.61 -4.91
C ASP A 381 -7.52 13.51 -4.67
N GLU A 382 -7.46 14.39 -3.67
CA GLU A 382 -8.45 15.45 -3.42
C GLU A 382 -7.95 16.85 -3.87
N GLY A 383 -6.76 16.92 -4.48
CA GLY A 383 -6.15 18.14 -5.00
C GLY A 383 -5.44 19.01 -3.97
N MET A 384 -5.15 18.48 -2.82
CA MET A 384 -4.39 19.19 -1.78
C MET A 384 -2.89 18.99 -1.98
N PRO A 385 -2.08 20.04 -1.81
CA PRO A 385 -0.64 19.90 -1.88
C PRO A 385 -0.14 18.90 -0.83
N ALA A 386 0.73 17.99 -1.25
CA ALA A 386 1.42 17.08 -0.35
C ALA A 386 2.23 17.89 0.69
N SER A 387 2.21 17.47 1.93
CA SER A 387 2.98 18.12 2.99
C SER A 387 3.56 17.10 3.97
N ARG A 388 4.72 17.45 4.54
CA ARG A 388 5.27 16.70 5.66
C ARG A 388 4.40 16.89 6.90
N VAL A 389 3.95 15.79 7.49
CA VAL A 389 3.16 15.78 8.72
C VAL A 389 3.97 15.14 9.85
N GLU A 390 4.26 15.89 10.91
CA GLU A 390 4.79 15.31 12.15
C GLU A 390 3.63 14.60 12.88
N VAL A 391 3.56 13.28 12.74
CA VAL A 391 2.55 12.44 13.39
C VAL A 391 2.87 12.29 14.87
N VAL A 392 4.12 11.94 15.18
CA VAL A 392 4.64 11.85 16.56
C VAL A 392 5.91 12.65 16.65
N LYS A 393 6.00 13.52 17.65
CA LYS A 393 7.20 14.28 17.97
C LYS A 393 7.65 13.97 19.39
N ASP A 394 8.91 13.51 19.52
CA ASP A 394 9.54 13.21 20.80
C ASP A 394 8.61 12.33 21.68
N GLY A 395 8.08 11.26 21.07
CA GLY A 395 7.17 10.29 21.69
C GLY A 395 5.72 10.75 21.83
N ILE A 396 5.38 12.00 21.53
CA ILE A 396 4.04 12.58 21.75
C ILE A 396 3.26 12.63 20.43
N LEU A 397 2.06 12.07 20.40
CA LEU A 397 1.16 12.14 19.24
C LEU A 397 0.72 13.58 18.99
N LYS A 398 0.92 14.08 17.77
CA LYS A 398 0.62 15.46 17.39
C LYS A 398 -0.46 15.57 16.32
N ASN A 399 -0.43 14.72 15.32
CA ASN A 399 -1.29 14.84 14.14
C ASN A 399 -1.80 13.48 13.66
N PHE A 400 -2.81 13.56 12.83
CA PHE A 400 -3.31 12.47 11.98
C PHE A 400 -3.03 12.77 10.51
N LEU A 401 -3.07 11.76 9.65
CA LEU A 401 -2.99 11.90 8.20
C LEU A 401 -4.37 12.23 7.65
N MET A 402 -4.55 13.47 7.21
CA MET A 402 -5.86 14.03 6.88
C MET A 402 -6.07 14.20 5.38
N GLY A 403 -7.16 13.61 4.86
CA GLY A 403 -7.82 14.08 3.66
C GLY A 403 -8.82 15.18 3.97
N ARG A 404 -9.77 15.44 3.06
CA ARG A 404 -10.79 16.49 3.22
C ARG A 404 -11.99 16.10 4.10
N LEU A 405 -11.89 15.00 4.84
CA LEU A 405 -12.83 14.63 5.90
C LEU A 405 -12.32 15.15 7.25
N PRO A 406 -12.86 16.25 7.81
CA PRO A 406 -12.49 16.74 9.12
C PRO A 406 -12.78 15.74 10.24
N VAL A 407 -11.95 15.77 11.27
CA VAL A 407 -12.19 15.07 12.53
C VAL A 407 -11.99 16.05 13.69
N LYS A 408 -12.45 15.70 14.87
CA LYS A 408 -12.39 16.57 16.06
C LYS A 408 -11.00 17.13 16.28
N ASN A 409 -10.88 18.45 16.34
CA ASN A 409 -9.65 19.24 16.47
C ASN A 409 -8.75 19.29 15.20
N PHE A 410 -9.14 18.65 14.11
CA PHE A 410 -8.40 18.67 12.84
C PHE A 410 -9.38 18.98 11.71
N SER A 411 -9.52 20.26 11.40
CA SER A 411 -10.54 20.77 10.49
C SER A 411 -10.16 20.77 9.01
N ASN A 412 -8.86 20.67 8.71
CA ASN A 412 -8.33 20.83 7.35
C ASN A 412 -7.58 19.58 6.90
N SER A 413 -7.51 19.38 5.59
CA SER A 413 -6.62 18.41 4.96
C SER A 413 -5.16 18.80 5.18
N ASN A 414 -4.28 17.81 5.25
CA ASN A 414 -2.83 18.00 5.23
C ASN A 414 -2.17 17.27 4.05
N GLY A 415 -2.97 17.03 2.99
CA GLY A 415 -2.48 16.48 1.73
C GLY A 415 -2.26 14.97 1.77
N HIS A 416 -3.09 14.22 2.50
CA HIS A 416 -3.01 12.77 2.60
C HIS A 416 -4.30 12.05 2.14
N GLY A 417 -5.19 12.74 1.43
CA GLY A 417 -6.39 12.15 0.85
C GLY A 417 -6.05 11.31 -0.38
N ARG A 418 -5.96 9.97 -0.25
CA ARG A 418 -5.50 9.08 -1.33
C ARG A 418 -6.48 7.96 -1.63
N ALA A 419 -6.57 7.61 -2.91
CA ALA A 419 -7.39 6.50 -3.39
C ALA A 419 -6.84 5.86 -4.67
N GLN A 420 -7.21 4.63 -4.89
CA GLN A 420 -7.21 4.03 -6.22
C GLN A 420 -8.37 4.63 -7.04
N SER A 421 -8.15 4.87 -8.35
CA SER A 421 -9.23 5.30 -9.24
C SER A 421 -10.47 4.42 -9.09
N GLY A 422 -11.64 5.03 -9.02
CA GLY A 422 -12.91 4.38 -8.77
C GLY A 422 -13.35 4.35 -7.30
N LEU A 423 -12.52 4.80 -6.38
CA LEU A 423 -12.81 4.79 -4.94
C LEU A 423 -12.68 6.17 -4.31
N MET A 424 -13.44 6.38 -3.21
CA MET A 424 -13.38 7.62 -2.45
C MET A 424 -12.03 7.77 -1.72
N PRO A 425 -11.37 8.93 -1.84
CA PRO A 425 -10.18 9.23 -1.06
C PRO A 425 -10.43 9.23 0.44
N VAL A 426 -9.43 8.77 1.17
CA VAL A 426 -9.36 8.82 2.63
C VAL A 426 -7.94 9.15 3.06
N GLY A 427 -7.73 9.54 4.31
CA GLY A 427 -6.39 9.74 4.84
C GLY A 427 -5.58 8.44 4.75
N ARG A 428 -4.44 8.46 4.04
CA ARG A 428 -3.55 7.31 3.84
C ARG A 428 -2.09 7.72 4.02
N GLN A 429 -1.28 6.74 4.38
CA GLN A 429 0.16 6.90 4.43
C GLN A 429 0.74 7.19 3.04
N GLY A 430 1.81 8.02 3.00
CA GLY A 430 2.68 8.21 1.85
C GLY A 430 4.06 7.60 2.14
N ASN A 431 4.95 8.40 2.72
CA ASN A 431 6.28 7.98 3.16
C ASN A 431 6.36 8.09 4.68
N LEU A 432 6.05 7.01 5.40
CA LEU A 432 6.12 6.96 6.86
C LEU A 432 7.57 6.80 7.31
N ILE A 433 8.11 7.78 8.03
CA ILE A 433 9.52 7.84 8.41
C ILE A 433 9.64 7.89 9.93
N VAL A 434 10.28 6.88 10.51
CA VAL A 434 10.61 6.82 11.93
C VAL A 434 12.06 7.28 12.13
N THR A 435 12.25 8.24 13.01
CA THR A 435 13.58 8.77 13.38
C THR A 435 13.82 8.63 14.87
N SER A 436 15.09 8.52 15.25
CA SER A 436 15.51 8.45 16.64
C SER A 436 16.56 9.51 16.95
N SER A 437 16.40 10.20 18.07
CA SER A 437 17.40 11.12 18.61
C SER A 437 18.50 10.43 19.43
N LYS A 438 18.34 9.11 19.68
CA LYS A 438 19.26 8.31 20.48
C LYS A 438 19.57 6.99 19.78
N THR A 439 20.55 7.02 18.89
CA THR A 439 20.97 5.88 18.08
C THR A 439 22.28 5.27 18.59
N MET A 440 22.56 4.04 18.17
CA MET A 440 23.83 3.36 18.33
C MET A 440 24.14 2.52 17.10
N PRO A 441 25.42 2.23 16.80
CA PRO A 441 25.79 1.30 15.72
C PRO A 441 25.06 -0.05 15.85
N ASP A 442 24.59 -0.60 14.73
CA ASP A 442 23.81 -1.86 14.73
C ASP A 442 24.52 -3.01 15.44
N VAL A 443 25.88 -3.06 15.38
CA VAL A 443 26.67 -4.05 16.12
C VAL A 443 26.51 -3.88 17.64
N GLN A 444 26.48 -2.64 18.12
CA GLN A 444 26.26 -2.35 19.54
C GLN A 444 24.81 -2.64 19.94
N LEU A 445 23.86 -2.36 19.06
CA LEU A 445 22.45 -2.68 19.27
C LEU A 445 22.26 -4.19 19.45
N ARG A 446 22.95 -5.01 18.64
CA ARG A 446 22.95 -6.46 18.81
C ARG A 446 23.57 -6.90 20.14
N THR A 447 24.66 -6.27 20.57
CA THR A 447 25.27 -6.56 21.88
C THR A 447 24.28 -6.25 23.01
N ARG A 448 23.63 -5.10 22.95
CA ARG A 448 22.60 -4.70 23.92
C ARG A 448 21.40 -5.65 23.92
N PHE A 449 21.00 -6.15 22.75
CA PHE A 449 19.97 -7.18 22.66
C PHE A 449 20.33 -8.44 23.44
N ILE A 450 21.57 -8.94 23.29
CA ILE A 450 22.06 -10.09 24.05
C ILE A 450 22.11 -9.80 25.56
N GLU A 451 22.48 -8.58 25.95
CA GLU A 451 22.46 -8.15 27.36
C GLU A 451 21.02 -8.15 27.93
N GLU A 452 20.04 -7.68 27.14
CA GLU A 452 18.63 -7.68 27.57
C GLU A 452 18.09 -9.11 27.71
N ILE A 453 18.46 -10.03 26.81
CA ILE A 453 18.13 -11.46 26.94
C ILE A 453 18.65 -12.03 28.25
N LYS A 454 19.93 -11.75 28.57
CA LYS A 454 20.58 -12.21 29.83
C LYS A 454 19.92 -11.61 31.07
N LYS A 455 19.65 -10.32 31.05
CA LYS A 455 18.99 -9.57 32.12
C LYS A 455 17.64 -10.17 32.49
N GLN A 456 16.86 -10.60 31.47
CA GLN A 456 15.57 -11.23 31.67
C GLN A 456 15.65 -12.74 31.96
N GLY A 457 16.85 -13.32 32.02
CA GLY A 457 17.05 -14.75 32.27
C GLY A 457 16.49 -15.66 31.18
N LYS A 458 16.33 -15.12 29.95
CA LYS A 458 15.81 -15.88 28.82
C LYS A 458 16.97 -16.67 28.16
N PRO A 459 16.73 -17.89 27.64
CA PRO A 459 17.74 -18.62 26.91
C PRO A 459 18.10 -18.02 25.56
N TYR A 460 17.14 -17.32 24.94
CA TYR A 460 17.29 -16.65 23.65
C TYR A 460 16.34 -15.44 23.54
N GLY A 461 16.61 -14.58 22.57
CA GLY A 461 15.68 -13.58 22.04
C GLY A 461 15.39 -13.83 20.56
N LEU A 462 14.43 -13.14 19.99
CA LEU A 462 14.08 -13.26 18.58
C LEU A 462 14.60 -12.08 17.77
N TYR A 463 15.33 -12.37 16.68
CA TYR A 463 15.71 -11.37 15.69
C TYR A 463 14.88 -11.55 14.42
N PHE A 464 14.13 -10.53 14.08
CA PHE A 464 13.31 -10.45 12.87
C PHE A 464 14.12 -9.75 11.78
N GLU A 465 14.74 -10.54 10.92
CA GLU A 465 15.57 -10.03 9.82
C GLU A 465 14.71 -9.43 8.71
N ASP A 466 13.59 -10.11 8.36
CA ASP A 466 12.70 -9.67 7.28
C ASP A 466 11.24 -9.94 7.62
N ILE A 467 10.40 -8.96 7.24
CA ILE A 467 8.96 -9.00 7.35
C ILE A 467 8.38 -8.67 5.98
N GLN A 468 7.53 -9.51 5.46
CA GLN A 468 6.97 -9.36 4.12
C GLN A 468 5.80 -8.37 4.08
N GLY A 469 5.06 -8.27 5.15
CA GLY A 469 3.88 -7.42 5.28
C GLY A 469 3.13 -7.74 6.56
N GLY A 470 1.93 -7.22 6.66
CA GLY A 470 1.06 -7.45 7.80
C GLY A 470 -0.37 -7.06 7.47
N PHE A 471 -1.20 -7.09 8.47
CA PHE A 471 -2.51 -6.49 8.43
C PHE A 471 -2.90 -6.02 9.84
N THR A 472 -3.74 -5.02 9.87
CA THR A 472 -4.23 -4.46 11.12
C THR A 472 -5.75 -4.40 11.11
N LEU A 473 -6.35 -4.76 12.24
CA LEU A 473 -7.78 -4.66 12.43
C LEU A 473 -8.06 -3.33 13.12
N THR A 474 -8.74 -2.44 12.42
CA THR A 474 -9.09 -1.11 12.93
C THR A 474 -10.56 -0.99 13.31
N THR A 475 -11.39 -1.99 13.02
CA THR A 475 -12.81 -1.99 13.32
C THR A 475 -13.09 -2.18 14.80
N ARG A 476 -14.11 -1.49 15.32
CA ARG A 476 -14.49 -1.50 16.74
C ARG A 476 -15.02 -2.84 17.24
N GLU A 477 -15.60 -3.63 16.34
CA GLU A 477 -16.21 -4.93 16.67
C GLU A 477 -15.16 -6.03 16.92
N LEU A 478 -13.91 -5.80 16.54
CA LEU A 478 -12.81 -6.73 16.69
C LEU A 478 -11.80 -6.21 17.71
N PRO A 479 -11.05 -7.11 18.39
CA PRO A 479 -9.93 -6.67 19.21
C PRO A 479 -9.00 -5.78 18.41
N GLN A 480 -8.58 -4.65 18.99
CA GLN A 480 -7.59 -3.74 18.38
C GLN A 480 -6.23 -4.43 18.36
N ALA A 481 -6.10 -5.38 17.46
CA ALA A 481 -4.92 -6.21 17.29
C ALA A 481 -4.27 -5.93 15.93
N PHE A 482 -3.01 -6.23 15.84
CA PHE A 482 -2.26 -6.31 14.59
C PHE A 482 -1.64 -7.71 14.46
N GLN A 483 -1.38 -8.09 13.25
CA GLN A 483 -0.60 -9.29 12.93
C GLN A 483 0.42 -8.91 11.86
N VAL A 484 1.68 -9.06 12.19
CA VAL A 484 2.79 -8.88 11.26
C VAL A 484 3.35 -10.24 10.90
N LEU A 485 3.66 -10.44 9.63
CA LEU A 485 4.03 -11.73 9.05
C LEU A 485 5.55 -11.80 8.81
N PRO A 486 6.33 -12.19 9.82
CA PRO A 486 7.77 -12.38 9.66
C PRO A 486 8.07 -13.52 8.69
N VAL A 487 9.14 -13.37 7.94
CA VAL A 487 9.63 -14.37 6.99
C VAL A 487 10.94 -14.98 7.46
N MET A 488 11.91 -14.15 7.87
CA MET A 488 13.20 -14.58 8.36
C MET A 488 13.33 -14.23 9.84
N VAL A 489 13.31 -15.26 10.71
CA VAL A 489 13.34 -15.11 12.17
C VAL A 489 14.42 -16.00 12.75
N TRP A 490 15.25 -15.44 13.62
CA TRP A 490 16.36 -16.11 14.24
C TRP A 490 16.23 -16.12 15.76
N ARG A 491 16.53 -17.26 16.38
CA ARG A 491 16.84 -17.32 17.81
C ARG A 491 18.28 -16.89 18.02
N VAL A 492 18.45 -15.82 18.77
CA VAL A 492 19.77 -15.32 19.19
C VAL A 492 20.00 -15.73 20.63
N TYR A 493 21.00 -16.54 20.87
CA TYR A 493 21.22 -17.17 22.17
C TYR A 493 22.06 -16.32 23.11
N ALA A 494 21.70 -16.35 24.39
CA ALA A 494 22.40 -15.62 25.45
C ALA A 494 23.81 -16.16 25.74
N ASP A 495 24.06 -17.43 25.45
CA ASP A 495 25.35 -18.13 25.73
C ASP A 495 26.38 -17.99 24.59
N GLY A 496 26.01 -17.32 23.48
CA GLY A 496 26.88 -17.03 22.35
C GLY A 496 27.05 -18.17 21.34
N ARG A 497 26.23 -19.22 21.43
CA ARG A 497 26.16 -20.22 20.36
C ARG A 497 25.63 -19.59 19.07
N PRO A 498 25.83 -20.21 17.89
CA PRO A 498 25.31 -19.70 16.62
C PRO A 498 23.80 -19.46 16.64
N ASP A 499 23.36 -18.43 15.94
CA ASP A 499 21.94 -18.14 15.73
C ASP A 499 21.26 -19.30 15.01
N GLU A 500 19.99 -19.56 15.36
CA GLU A 500 19.20 -20.62 14.78
C GLU A 500 18.01 -20.02 14.03
N LEU A 501 17.91 -20.30 12.71
CA LEU A 501 16.74 -19.92 11.92
C LEU A 501 15.52 -20.71 12.40
N VAL A 502 14.39 -20.02 12.57
CA VAL A 502 13.11 -20.63 12.97
C VAL A 502 11.98 -20.12 12.06
N ARG A 503 10.87 -20.85 11.99
CA ARG A 503 9.72 -20.48 11.16
C ARG A 503 8.39 -20.61 11.90
N GLY A 504 7.36 -20.05 11.30
CA GLY A 504 5.98 -20.26 11.73
C GLY A 504 5.56 -19.42 12.93
N VAL A 505 6.03 -18.18 13.01
CA VAL A 505 5.58 -17.21 14.01
C VAL A 505 4.94 -15.98 13.36
N ASP A 506 4.01 -15.40 14.09
CA ASP A 506 3.43 -14.09 13.79
C ASP A 506 3.61 -13.19 15.01
N ILE A 507 4.01 -11.93 14.78
CA ILE A 507 4.05 -10.93 15.84
C ILE A 507 2.61 -10.49 16.10
N VAL A 508 2.23 -10.50 17.38
CA VAL A 508 0.89 -10.12 17.82
C VAL A 508 0.97 -9.17 19.01
N GLY A 509 -0.11 -8.47 19.28
CA GLY A 509 -0.19 -7.60 20.45
C GLY A 509 -1.19 -6.47 20.27
N THR A 510 -1.23 -5.60 21.26
CA THR A 510 -1.97 -4.34 21.16
C THR A 510 -1.02 -3.19 20.84
N PRO A 511 -1.40 -2.28 19.95
CA PRO A 511 -0.51 -1.21 19.49
C PRO A 511 0.05 -0.36 20.64
N LEU A 512 -0.79 0.01 21.60
CA LEU A 512 -0.39 0.89 22.70
C LEU A 512 0.67 0.25 23.62
N THR A 513 0.60 -1.05 23.81
CA THR A 513 1.58 -1.76 24.66
C THR A 513 2.89 -1.94 23.95
N VAL A 514 2.88 -2.51 22.74
CA VAL A 514 4.12 -2.87 22.05
C VAL A 514 4.98 -1.64 21.67
N LEU A 515 4.36 -0.51 21.36
CA LEU A 515 5.07 0.72 21.02
C LEU A 515 5.85 1.32 22.20
N THR A 516 5.43 1.05 23.44
CA THR A 516 6.15 1.52 24.63
C THR A 516 7.34 0.65 25.00
N GLU A 517 7.44 -0.56 24.45
CA GLU A 517 8.51 -1.52 24.72
C GLU A 517 9.78 -1.29 23.89
N ILE A 518 9.83 -0.26 23.06
CA ILE A 518 11.03 0.07 22.27
C ILE A 518 12.10 0.66 23.20
N ALA A 519 13.20 -0.08 23.37
CA ALA A 519 14.26 0.22 24.34
C ALA A 519 15.50 0.91 23.72
N ALA A 520 15.80 0.68 22.44
CA ALA A 520 16.95 1.25 21.75
C ALA A 520 16.78 1.16 20.22
N THR A 521 17.57 1.95 19.50
CA THR A 521 17.56 1.97 18.03
C THR A 521 18.96 1.94 17.45
N GLY A 522 19.08 1.36 16.26
CA GLY A 522 20.25 1.44 15.40
C GLY A 522 20.45 2.83 14.80
N ASP A 523 21.54 3.02 14.10
CA ASP A 523 21.89 4.29 13.41
C ASP A 523 21.66 4.24 11.89
N THR A 524 21.37 3.07 11.33
CA THR A 524 21.17 2.86 9.89
C THR A 524 19.69 2.78 9.57
N THR A 525 19.21 3.72 8.74
CA THR A 525 17.83 3.71 8.25
C THR A 525 17.68 2.79 7.05
N SER A 526 16.71 1.90 7.09
CA SER A 526 16.30 1.06 5.96
C SER A 526 14.94 1.50 5.43
N VAL A 527 14.72 1.29 4.13
CA VAL A 527 13.47 1.63 3.44
C VAL A 527 12.76 0.37 2.99
N PHE A 528 11.46 0.34 3.18
CA PHE A 528 10.53 -0.62 2.59
C PHE A 528 9.62 0.13 1.62
N ASN A 529 9.53 -0.34 0.37
CA ASN A 529 8.60 0.12 -0.65
C ASN A 529 7.52 -0.93 -0.87
N GLY A 530 6.25 -0.52 -0.86
CA GLY A 530 5.13 -1.42 -0.99
C GLY A 530 3.89 -0.81 -1.63
N ILE A 531 2.85 -1.63 -1.71
CA ILE A 531 1.49 -1.20 -2.04
C ILE A 531 0.63 -1.51 -0.83
N CYS A 532 -0.05 -0.49 -0.31
CA CYS A 532 -0.92 -0.61 0.84
C CYS A 532 -2.38 -0.66 0.41
N GLY A 533 -3.08 -1.72 0.81
CA GLY A 533 -4.50 -1.90 0.56
C GLY A 533 -5.36 -1.47 1.76
N ALA A 534 -6.40 -0.66 1.50
CA ALA A 534 -7.43 -0.31 2.49
C ALA A 534 -8.76 -0.02 1.79
N GLU A 535 -9.71 0.59 2.49
CA GLU A 535 -11.04 0.91 1.97
C GLU A 535 -11.05 1.83 0.74
N SER A 536 -10.02 2.64 0.54
CA SER A 536 -9.83 3.46 -0.67
C SER A 536 -8.99 2.76 -1.74
N GLY A 537 -8.82 1.44 -1.66
CA GLY A 537 -8.05 0.64 -2.62
C GLY A 537 -6.55 0.62 -2.32
N SER A 538 -5.80 0.31 -3.36
CA SER A 538 -4.35 0.12 -3.32
C SER A 538 -3.62 1.41 -3.68
N VAL A 539 -2.73 1.88 -2.81
CA VAL A 539 -1.87 3.05 -3.04
C VAL A 539 -0.41 2.70 -2.81
N PRO A 540 0.52 3.25 -3.61
CA PRO A 540 1.95 3.10 -3.36
C PRO A 540 2.36 3.80 -2.06
N VAL A 541 3.20 3.15 -1.27
CA VAL A 541 3.68 3.67 0.02
C VAL A 541 5.14 3.32 0.25
N SER A 542 5.79 4.10 1.11
CA SER A 542 7.08 3.72 1.69
C SER A 542 7.02 3.79 3.21
N ALA A 543 7.81 2.96 3.84
CA ALA A 543 8.08 3.08 5.27
C ALA A 543 9.59 3.01 5.51
N ALA A 544 10.09 3.80 6.43
CA ALA A 544 11.52 3.86 6.75
C ALA A 544 11.74 3.91 8.26
N ALA A 545 12.68 3.11 8.74
CA ALA A 545 13.02 3.06 10.15
C ALA A 545 14.47 2.58 10.37
N PRO A 546 15.10 2.92 11.50
CA PRO A 546 16.29 2.23 11.98
C PRO A 546 15.93 0.86 12.57
N ALA A 547 16.93 0.00 12.75
CA ALA A 547 16.74 -1.23 13.52
C ALA A 547 16.29 -0.90 14.96
N MET A 548 15.44 -1.75 15.56
CA MET A 548 14.83 -1.49 16.86
C MET A 548 14.88 -2.68 17.81
N LEU A 549 15.34 -2.40 19.02
CA LEU A 549 15.30 -3.34 20.14
C LEU A 549 14.03 -3.11 20.96
N PHE A 550 13.27 -4.17 21.16
CA PHE A 550 12.13 -4.22 22.06
C PHE A 550 12.52 -4.99 23.33
N SER A 551 12.16 -4.44 24.49
CA SER A 551 12.31 -5.14 25.78
C SER A 551 11.40 -6.36 25.86
N GLU A 552 10.18 -6.24 25.31
CA GLU A 552 9.22 -7.33 25.24
C GLU A 552 8.44 -7.29 23.92
N MET A 553 8.34 -8.44 23.27
CA MET A 553 7.50 -8.67 22.11
C MET A 553 6.84 -10.03 22.22
N GLU A 554 5.55 -10.07 21.95
CA GLU A 554 4.76 -11.29 21.97
C GLU A 554 4.62 -11.86 20.55
N VAL A 555 4.88 -13.16 20.42
CA VAL A 555 4.65 -13.90 19.18
C VAL A 555 3.82 -15.13 19.44
N GLN A 556 2.97 -15.45 18.50
CA GLN A 556 2.17 -16.67 18.48
C GLN A 556 2.60 -17.60 17.35
N LYS A 557 2.25 -18.86 17.49
CA LYS A 557 2.45 -19.85 16.44
C LYS A 557 1.51 -19.55 15.27
N ARG A 558 2.08 -19.49 14.05
CA ARG A 558 1.29 -19.30 12.82
C ARG A 558 0.41 -20.51 12.57
N LYS A 559 -0.84 -20.28 12.26
CA LYS A 559 -1.75 -21.31 11.73
C LYS A 559 -1.47 -21.52 10.25
N TYR A 560 -1.30 -22.74 9.81
CA TYR A 560 -1.08 -23.11 8.42
C TYR A 560 -1.94 -24.33 8.03
N GLY A 561 -2.07 -24.59 6.73
CA GLY A 561 -2.90 -25.67 6.20
C GLY A 561 -2.23 -27.05 6.33
N ASP A 562 -3.03 -28.09 6.09
CA ASP A 562 -2.57 -29.50 6.15
C ASP A 562 -2.08 -30.01 4.78
N THR A 563 -1.96 -29.14 3.78
CA THR A 563 -1.54 -29.53 2.42
C THR A 563 -0.07 -29.94 2.45
N ARG A 564 0.20 -31.21 2.23
CA ARG A 564 1.56 -31.75 2.19
C ARG A 564 2.28 -31.35 0.91
N PRO A 565 3.62 -31.37 0.89
CA PRO A 565 4.41 -31.23 -0.34
C PRO A 565 3.96 -32.19 -1.43
N PRO A 566 4.20 -31.88 -2.72
CA PRO A 566 3.90 -32.79 -3.81
C PRO A 566 4.53 -34.18 -3.63
N ILE A 567 3.78 -35.26 -3.84
CA ILE A 567 4.28 -36.64 -3.75
C ILE A 567 5.21 -36.92 -4.95
N LEU A 568 4.92 -36.31 -6.09
CA LEU A 568 5.76 -36.45 -7.28
C LEU A 568 7.05 -35.61 -7.10
N PRO A 569 8.23 -36.17 -7.41
CA PRO A 569 9.43 -35.38 -7.47
C PRO A 569 9.29 -34.32 -8.56
N PRO A 570 9.94 -33.15 -8.42
CA PRO A 570 9.97 -32.17 -9.49
C PRO A 570 10.58 -32.77 -10.77
N PRO A 571 10.19 -32.29 -11.96
CA PRO A 571 10.80 -32.74 -13.19
C PRO A 571 12.32 -32.45 -13.12
N PRO A 572 13.16 -33.31 -13.69
CA PRO A 572 14.61 -33.06 -13.72
C PRO A 572 14.84 -31.69 -14.36
N GLY A 573 15.59 -30.84 -13.65
CA GLY A 573 16.00 -29.55 -14.21
C GLY A 573 16.68 -29.79 -15.56
N ALA A 574 16.60 -28.82 -16.48
CA ALA A 574 17.37 -28.87 -17.72
C ALA A 574 18.86 -28.88 -17.37
N THR A 575 19.39 -30.05 -17.12
CA THR A 575 20.83 -30.27 -17.13
C THR A 575 21.27 -30.05 -18.57
N ASP A 576 22.30 -29.25 -18.78
CA ASP A 576 22.95 -29.08 -20.06
C ASP A 576 23.01 -30.41 -20.81
N ASP A 577 22.25 -30.53 -21.88
CA ASP A 577 22.32 -31.65 -22.81
C ASP A 577 23.61 -31.46 -23.65
N LYS A 578 24.73 -31.63 -22.99
CA LYS A 578 26.02 -31.82 -23.63
C LYS A 578 26.35 -33.30 -23.59
N GLY A 579 25.89 -33.97 -24.64
CA GLY A 579 26.55 -35.18 -25.11
C GLY A 579 25.98 -36.50 -24.62
N GLY A 580 25.13 -37.08 -25.37
CA GLY A 580 24.77 -38.49 -25.39
C GLY A 580 24.47 -38.93 -26.82
N LYS A 581 25.51 -39.09 -27.62
CA LYS A 581 25.45 -39.96 -28.78
C LYS A 581 25.23 -41.39 -28.30
N GLN A 582 24.09 -41.98 -28.57
CA GLN A 582 23.97 -43.35 -29.11
C GLN A 582 22.59 -43.55 -29.75
#